data_32c5cd716a43b97977bb8331de9b9006
#
_entry.id   32c5cd716a43b97977bb8331de9b9006
#
_cell.length_a   1.000
_cell.length_b   1.000
_cell.length_c   1.000
_cell.angle_alpha   90.00
_cell.angle_beta   90.00
_cell.angle_gamma   90.00
#
_symmetry.space_group_name_H-M   'P 1'
#
loop_
_entity.id
_entity.type
_entity.pdbx_description
1 polymer ?
#
loop_
_entity_poly.entity_id
_entity_poly.type
_entity_poly.pdbx_seq_one_letter_code
_entity_poly.pdbx_strand_id
1 'polypeptide(L)'
;MNILFSSILCSEQKLKWIFDNSIEKPSFATQKFSRLICRGFVSNGVEVDTITSVPINRRMIAKMLLRFSAEKEDGIRYNYCPMVSLPLLKNIVVFFYSFFFTLKWSLEHKNKCVVCDILQVSSCLGALLAAKITRTMAMAIVTDMPGYSVSGKKSASDRVMMSYINYFDKYVLLTEQMNELINKRHCPYIVMEGLVDVNMSRTNHLKNEKKIIIYAGGLYEKYGVKMMIDAYIKCDKPQNVEMHLYGNGDMVDYIKTCTKTDRSIIFHGSRPNDEIVKAELGAYLLVNPRFTDEPLTKYSFPSKNMEYMVSGTPVLTTNLPGMPKEYCKYVFLIEDETMTGFESAFKHIFNMPNEQVADIGIKAKNFVLQNKNNVVQAKRIVELINN
;
A
#
# COMPACT_ATOMS: atom_id res chain seq x y z
N MET A 1 -18.87 -18.63 5.93
CA MET A 1 -18.05 -18.66 4.69
C MET A 1 -16.62 -18.87 5.10
N ASN A 2 -15.86 -19.64 4.28
CA ASN A 2 -14.44 -19.93 4.52
C ASN A 2 -13.60 -19.27 3.42
N ILE A 3 -12.54 -18.57 3.79
CA ILE A 3 -11.58 -18.00 2.86
C ILE A 3 -10.20 -18.61 3.10
N LEU A 4 -9.58 -19.09 2.02
CA LEU A 4 -8.17 -19.42 1.99
C LEU A 4 -7.42 -18.26 1.33
N PHE A 5 -6.58 -17.56 2.09
CA PHE A 5 -5.84 -16.39 1.62
C PHE A 5 -4.37 -16.74 1.34
N SER A 6 -3.97 -16.63 0.06
CA SER A 6 -2.60 -16.90 -0.38
C SER A 6 -1.83 -15.60 -0.60
N SER A 7 -0.85 -15.31 0.28
CA SER A 7 -0.02 -14.09 0.21
C SER A 7 1.27 -14.24 1.02
N ILE A 8 2.05 -13.16 1.12
CA ILE A 8 3.12 -13.02 2.12
C ILE A 8 2.55 -12.32 3.34
N LEU A 9 2.34 -13.07 4.41
CA LEU A 9 1.98 -12.52 5.71
C LEU A 9 2.37 -13.48 6.83
N CYS A 10 2.41 -12.98 8.05
CA CYS A 10 2.59 -13.81 9.25
C CYS A 10 1.92 -13.12 10.45
N SER A 11 1.76 -13.87 11.54
CA SER A 11 1.32 -13.33 12.83
C SER A 11 2.26 -12.23 13.32
N GLU A 12 1.81 -11.39 14.24
CA GLU A 12 2.67 -10.37 14.87
C GLU A 12 3.77 -11.02 15.68
N GLN A 13 3.45 -12.11 16.38
CA GLN A 13 4.45 -12.88 17.13
C GLN A 13 5.55 -13.41 16.21
N LYS A 14 5.17 -13.97 15.03
CA LYS A 14 6.13 -14.48 14.06
C LYS A 14 6.94 -13.35 13.41
N LEU A 15 6.31 -12.24 13.10
CA LEU A 15 6.98 -11.08 12.54
C LEU A 15 8.03 -10.50 13.50
N LYS A 16 7.69 -10.43 14.80
CA LYS A 16 8.64 -10.04 15.85
C LYS A 16 9.82 -11.02 15.91
N TRP A 17 9.55 -12.32 15.90
CA TRP A 17 10.61 -13.33 15.89
C TRP A 17 11.53 -13.18 14.67
N ILE A 18 10.96 -12.96 13.46
CA ILE A 18 11.74 -12.71 12.24
C ILE A 18 12.60 -11.45 12.41
N PHE A 19 12.01 -10.39 12.94
CA PHE A 19 12.72 -9.12 13.16
C PHE A 19 13.91 -9.30 14.10
N ASP A 20 13.72 -10.02 15.20
CA ASP A 20 14.77 -10.22 16.22
C ASP A 20 15.89 -11.15 15.71
N ASN A 21 15.58 -12.10 14.80
CA ASN A 21 16.53 -13.10 14.29
C ASN A 21 17.08 -12.80 12.89
N SER A 22 16.76 -11.66 12.30
CA SER A 22 17.21 -11.28 10.94
C SER A 22 18.31 -10.24 10.97
N ILE A 23 19.34 -10.44 10.12
CA ILE A 23 20.42 -9.48 9.89
C ILE A 23 19.85 -8.23 9.18
N GLU A 24 19.16 -8.43 8.07
CA GLU A 24 18.43 -7.37 7.36
C GLU A 24 16.95 -7.40 7.77
N LYS A 25 16.37 -6.23 8.07
CA LYS A 25 14.98 -6.16 8.53
C LYS A 25 13.99 -6.36 7.39
N PRO A 26 12.88 -7.10 7.59
CA PRO A 26 11.87 -7.32 6.57
C PRO A 26 11.09 -6.05 6.24
N SER A 27 10.54 -5.98 5.02
CA SER A 27 9.56 -4.96 4.67
C SER A 27 8.23 -5.21 5.36
N PHE A 28 7.63 -4.17 5.92
CA PHE A 28 6.36 -4.26 6.66
C PHE A 28 5.12 -3.98 5.80
N ALA A 29 5.24 -3.26 4.68
CA ALA A 29 4.09 -2.74 3.94
C ALA A 29 3.14 -3.85 3.45
N THR A 30 3.65 -4.84 2.72
CA THR A 30 2.84 -5.96 2.20
C THR A 30 2.22 -6.78 3.33
N GLN A 31 2.98 -7.01 4.41
CA GLN A 31 2.50 -7.72 5.60
C GLN A 31 1.31 -7.01 6.24
N LYS A 32 1.41 -5.69 6.42
CA LYS A 32 0.36 -4.85 7.01
C LYS A 32 -0.92 -4.92 6.18
N PHE A 33 -0.80 -4.73 4.87
CA PHE A 33 -1.95 -4.75 3.95
C PHE A 33 -2.70 -6.10 3.99
N SER A 34 -1.99 -7.21 3.77
CA SER A 34 -2.59 -8.55 3.77
C SER A 34 -3.21 -8.93 5.11
N ARG A 35 -2.55 -8.58 6.22
CA ARG A 35 -3.07 -8.84 7.57
C ARG A 35 -4.33 -8.02 7.87
N LEU A 36 -4.37 -6.76 7.47
CA LEU A 36 -5.54 -5.91 7.64
C LEU A 36 -6.75 -6.45 6.86
N ILE A 37 -6.55 -6.95 5.63
CA ILE A 37 -7.62 -7.62 4.88
C ILE A 37 -8.12 -8.85 5.63
N CYS A 38 -7.22 -9.73 6.09
CA CYS A 38 -7.61 -10.93 6.83
C CYS A 38 -8.36 -10.60 8.13
N ARG A 39 -7.91 -9.59 8.90
CA ARG A 39 -8.62 -9.08 10.08
C ARG A 39 -10.01 -8.54 9.71
N GLY A 40 -10.10 -7.85 8.57
CA GLY A 40 -11.37 -7.37 8.05
C GLY A 40 -12.34 -8.52 7.70
N PHE A 41 -11.87 -9.61 7.11
CA PHE A 41 -12.68 -10.81 6.87
C PHE A 41 -13.20 -11.41 8.18
N VAL A 42 -12.31 -11.60 9.17
CA VAL A 42 -12.68 -12.12 10.50
C VAL A 42 -13.74 -11.23 11.16
N SER A 43 -13.58 -9.90 11.09
CA SER A 43 -14.56 -8.94 11.64
C SER A 43 -15.92 -9.00 10.93
N ASN A 44 -15.98 -9.53 9.71
CA ASN A 44 -17.21 -9.79 8.96
C ASN A 44 -17.73 -11.25 9.13
N GLY A 45 -17.26 -11.98 10.14
CA GLY A 45 -17.74 -13.33 10.45
C GLY A 45 -17.25 -14.41 9.48
N VAL A 46 -16.15 -14.18 8.78
CA VAL A 46 -15.54 -15.13 7.84
C VAL A 46 -14.45 -15.92 8.56
N GLU A 47 -14.41 -17.24 8.36
CA GLU A 47 -13.28 -18.07 8.79
C GLU A 47 -12.14 -17.91 7.80
N VAL A 48 -10.94 -17.59 8.31
CA VAL A 48 -9.76 -17.28 7.48
C VAL A 48 -8.63 -18.24 7.78
N ASP A 49 -8.30 -19.05 6.79
CA ASP A 49 -7.05 -19.81 6.71
C ASP A 49 -6.09 -19.11 5.74
N THR A 50 -4.79 -19.18 5.99
CA THR A 50 -3.80 -18.60 5.07
C THR A 50 -2.82 -19.66 4.57
N ILE A 51 -2.34 -19.49 3.36
CA ILE A 51 -1.11 -20.10 2.87
C ILE A 51 -0.11 -18.99 2.69
N THR A 52 0.94 -19.02 3.45
CA THR A 52 1.82 -17.87 3.49
C THR A 52 3.29 -18.26 3.38
N SER A 53 4.00 -17.51 2.53
CA SER A 53 5.46 -17.47 2.57
C SER A 53 5.86 -16.41 3.61
N VAL A 54 6.74 -16.80 4.53
CA VAL A 54 7.32 -15.82 5.46
C VAL A 54 8.24 -14.84 4.70
N PRO A 55 8.31 -13.56 5.10
CA PRO A 55 9.11 -12.53 4.42
C PRO A 55 10.60 -12.66 4.77
N ILE A 56 11.19 -13.83 4.52
CA ILE A 56 12.58 -14.15 4.81
C ILE A 56 13.31 -14.54 3.53
N ASN A 57 14.53 -14.07 3.40
CA ASN A 57 15.46 -14.53 2.38
C ASN A 57 16.80 -14.96 3.01
N ARG A 58 17.71 -15.55 2.20
CA ARG A 58 19.00 -16.06 2.67
C ARG A 58 19.92 -14.99 3.29
N ARG A 59 19.79 -13.71 2.87
CA ARG A 59 20.58 -12.62 3.44
C ARG A 59 20.08 -12.25 4.84
N MET A 60 18.82 -12.47 5.10
CA MET A 60 18.19 -12.18 6.39
C MET A 60 18.48 -13.27 7.42
N ILE A 61 18.33 -14.55 7.04
CA ILE A 61 18.58 -15.70 7.93
C ILE A 61 19.36 -16.75 7.15
N ALA A 62 20.57 -17.06 7.59
CA ALA A 62 21.53 -17.98 6.94
C ALA A 62 21.20 -19.46 7.15
N LYS A 63 19.91 -19.85 7.14
CA LYS A 63 19.47 -21.26 7.23
C LYS A 63 18.99 -21.76 5.87
N MET A 64 19.38 -22.99 5.49
CA MET A 64 18.96 -23.58 4.22
C MET A 64 17.48 -23.99 4.20
N LEU A 65 16.96 -24.46 5.32
CA LEU A 65 15.58 -24.88 5.49
C LEU A 65 15.02 -24.33 6.80
N LEU A 66 13.87 -23.66 6.73
CA LEU A 66 13.08 -23.26 7.88
C LEU A 66 11.65 -23.75 7.73
N ARG A 67 11.12 -24.33 8.78
CA ARG A 67 9.71 -24.71 8.88
C ARG A 67 9.13 -24.08 10.12
N PHE A 68 7.92 -23.57 9.99
CA PHE A 68 7.15 -23.03 11.09
C PHE A 68 5.86 -23.85 11.24
N SER A 69 5.48 -24.14 12.48
CA SER A 69 4.18 -24.74 12.77
C SER A 69 3.06 -23.74 12.47
N ALA A 70 1.90 -24.27 12.10
CA ALA A 70 0.71 -23.46 11.99
C ALA A 70 0.36 -22.83 13.34
N GLU A 71 -0.17 -21.61 13.31
CA GLU A 71 -0.57 -20.87 14.51
C GLU A 71 -1.87 -20.09 14.25
N LYS A 72 -2.54 -19.68 15.32
CA LYS A 72 -3.77 -18.87 15.24
C LYS A 72 -3.60 -17.58 16.03
N GLU A 73 -3.86 -16.44 15.38
CA GLU A 73 -3.82 -15.11 15.97
C GLU A 73 -4.93 -14.26 15.36
N ASP A 74 -5.63 -13.47 16.15
CA ASP A 74 -6.74 -12.57 15.73
C ASP A 74 -7.82 -13.28 14.89
N GLY A 75 -8.11 -14.54 15.17
CA GLY A 75 -9.08 -15.34 14.42
C GLY A 75 -8.56 -15.91 13.08
N ILE A 76 -7.35 -15.57 12.68
CA ILE A 76 -6.70 -16.00 11.45
C ILE A 76 -5.82 -17.23 11.74
N ARG A 77 -5.95 -18.29 10.93
CA ARG A 77 -5.05 -19.45 10.99
C ARG A 77 -3.93 -19.30 9.96
N TYR A 78 -2.70 -19.17 10.44
CA TYR A 78 -1.50 -19.03 9.61
C TYR A 78 -0.89 -20.39 9.33
N ASN A 79 -0.85 -20.78 8.04
CA ASN A 79 -0.19 -22.00 7.57
C ASN A 79 1.02 -21.61 6.73
N TYR A 80 2.20 -21.90 7.23
CA TYR A 80 3.47 -21.43 6.66
C TYR A 80 4.04 -22.39 5.64
N CYS A 81 4.34 -21.90 4.44
CA CYS A 81 5.12 -22.64 3.46
C CYS A 81 6.54 -22.91 4.00
N PRO A 82 7.09 -24.09 3.79
CA PRO A 82 8.50 -24.36 4.09
C PRO A 82 9.39 -23.37 3.32
N MET A 83 10.31 -22.73 4.02
CA MET A 83 11.29 -21.85 3.40
C MET A 83 12.55 -22.62 3.02
N VAL A 84 12.90 -22.57 1.74
CA VAL A 84 14.14 -23.13 1.20
C VAL A 84 14.98 -21.97 0.64
N SER A 85 16.26 -21.92 1.01
CA SER A 85 17.13 -20.78 0.65
C SER A 85 17.68 -20.80 -0.78
N LEU A 86 17.42 -21.85 -1.55
CA LEU A 86 17.80 -21.95 -2.97
C LEU A 86 16.69 -21.35 -3.83
N PRO A 87 16.93 -20.28 -4.63
CA PRO A 87 15.85 -19.51 -5.27
C PRO A 87 14.90 -20.33 -6.15
N LEU A 88 15.42 -21.18 -7.03
CA LEU A 88 14.59 -22.01 -7.90
C LEU A 88 13.83 -23.08 -7.10
N LEU A 89 14.51 -23.76 -6.17
CA LEU A 89 13.90 -24.79 -5.33
C LEU A 89 12.84 -24.18 -4.40
N LYS A 90 13.06 -22.97 -3.89
CA LYS A 90 12.07 -22.23 -3.11
C LYS A 90 10.75 -22.12 -3.88
N ASN A 91 10.80 -21.67 -5.13
CA ASN A 91 9.61 -21.47 -5.94
C ASN A 91 8.86 -22.77 -6.21
N ILE A 92 9.58 -23.86 -6.47
CA ILE A 92 9.02 -25.20 -6.68
C ILE A 92 8.34 -25.69 -5.39
N VAL A 93 9.02 -25.61 -4.26
CA VAL A 93 8.48 -26.04 -2.95
C VAL A 93 7.24 -25.25 -2.58
N VAL A 94 7.25 -23.91 -2.75
CA VAL A 94 6.10 -23.06 -2.45
C VAL A 94 4.92 -23.39 -3.37
N PHE A 95 5.16 -23.63 -4.67
CA PHE A 95 4.12 -24.01 -5.62
C PHE A 95 3.44 -25.33 -5.20
N PHE A 96 4.22 -26.40 -4.99
CA PHE A 96 3.64 -27.71 -4.64
C PHE A 96 2.98 -27.70 -3.26
N TYR A 97 3.59 -27.01 -2.27
CA TYR A 97 2.96 -26.88 -0.96
C TYR A 97 1.60 -26.18 -1.08
N SER A 98 1.56 -25.04 -1.77
CA SER A 98 0.31 -24.29 -1.97
C SER A 98 -0.72 -25.09 -2.75
N PHE A 99 -0.30 -25.83 -3.77
CA PHE A 99 -1.18 -26.69 -4.55
C PHE A 99 -1.82 -27.80 -3.69
N PHE A 100 -1.03 -28.60 -2.99
CA PHE A 100 -1.56 -29.71 -2.20
C PHE A 100 -2.34 -29.25 -0.98
N PHE A 101 -1.88 -28.16 -0.34
CA PHE A 101 -2.63 -27.55 0.76
C PHE A 101 -4.01 -27.05 0.31
N THR A 102 -4.06 -26.29 -0.77
CA THR A 102 -5.33 -25.75 -1.32
C THR A 102 -6.24 -26.89 -1.79
N LEU A 103 -5.68 -27.93 -2.41
CA LEU A 103 -6.44 -29.10 -2.85
C LEU A 103 -7.15 -29.76 -1.64
N LYS A 104 -6.39 -30.10 -0.60
CA LYS A 104 -6.91 -30.68 0.63
C LYS A 104 -7.94 -29.76 1.29
N TRP A 105 -7.58 -28.49 1.51
CA TRP A 105 -8.45 -27.51 2.15
C TRP A 105 -9.77 -27.34 1.38
N SER A 106 -9.71 -27.30 0.05
CA SER A 106 -10.89 -27.17 -0.79
C SER A 106 -11.81 -28.39 -0.72
N LEU A 107 -11.29 -29.58 -0.47
CA LEU A 107 -12.12 -30.78 -0.29
C LEU A 107 -12.78 -30.83 1.10
N GLU A 108 -12.13 -30.26 2.11
CA GLU A 108 -12.61 -30.29 3.50
C GLU A 108 -13.63 -29.20 3.82
N HIS A 109 -13.64 -28.07 3.09
CA HIS A 109 -14.50 -26.92 3.40
C HIS A 109 -15.67 -26.76 2.42
N LYS A 110 -16.82 -26.34 2.95
CA LYS A 110 -18.00 -25.93 2.17
C LYS A 110 -18.09 -24.39 2.19
N ASN A 111 -18.85 -23.80 1.26
CA ASN A 111 -19.02 -22.34 1.12
C ASN A 111 -17.67 -21.60 1.25
N LYS A 112 -16.85 -21.72 0.22
CA LYS A 112 -15.43 -21.41 0.24
C LYS A 112 -14.99 -20.58 -0.96
N CYS A 113 -13.94 -19.76 -0.74
CA CYS A 113 -13.26 -19.02 -1.79
C CYS A 113 -11.74 -19.02 -1.55
N VAL A 114 -10.96 -19.15 -2.61
CA VAL A 114 -9.50 -18.99 -2.58
C VAL A 114 -9.18 -17.56 -3.04
N VAL A 115 -8.60 -16.76 -2.18
CA VAL A 115 -8.19 -15.37 -2.47
C VAL A 115 -6.68 -15.33 -2.59
N CYS A 116 -6.16 -14.86 -3.72
CA CYS A 116 -4.73 -14.85 -4.02
C CYS A 116 -4.21 -13.42 -4.21
N ASP A 117 -3.12 -13.10 -3.54
CA ASP A 117 -2.25 -11.99 -3.91
C ASP A 117 -1.42 -12.41 -5.13
N ILE A 118 -1.64 -11.78 -6.28
CA ILE A 118 -0.99 -12.19 -7.54
C ILE A 118 0.52 -11.99 -7.55
N LEU A 119 1.05 -11.09 -6.70
CA LEU A 119 2.49 -10.84 -6.61
C LEU A 119 3.26 -12.05 -6.07
N GLN A 120 2.58 -12.99 -5.44
CA GLN A 120 3.15 -14.24 -4.92
C GLN A 120 3.05 -15.36 -5.95
N VAL A 121 3.73 -15.21 -7.09
CA VAL A 121 3.57 -16.03 -8.30
C VAL A 121 3.49 -17.53 -8.02
N SER A 122 4.44 -18.10 -7.28
CA SER A 122 4.49 -19.54 -7.04
C SER A 122 3.34 -20.02 -6.16
N SER A 123 3.05 -19.33 -5.07
CA SER A 123 1.95 -19.67 -4.17
C SER A 123 0.59 -19.45 -4.85
N CYS A 124 0.44 -18.34 -5.54
CA CYS A 124 -0.76 -17.98 -6.27
C CYS A 124 -1.09 -19.02 -7.36
N LEU A 125 -0.10 -19.39 -8.19
CA LEU A 125 -0.31 -20.36 -9.28
C LEU A 125 -0.67 -21.75 -8.73
N GLY A 126 -0.01 -22.20 -7.67
CA GLY A 126 -0.34 -23.46 -7.01
C GLY A 126 -1.75 -23.48 -6.44
N ALA A 127 -2.13 -22.41 -5.73
CA ALA A 127 -3.47 -22.27 -5.15
C ALA A 127 -4.55 -22.16 -6.23
N LEU A 128 -4.33 -21.37 -7.29
CA LEU A 128 -5.25 -21.23 -8.42
C LEU A 128 -5.49 -22.56 -9.13
N LEU A 129 -4.44 -23.31 -9.44
CA LEU A 129 -4.56 -24.60 -10.11
C LEU A 129 -5.38 -25.60 -9.28
N ALA A 130 -5.11 -25.70 -7.98
CA ALA A 130 -5.89 -26.55 -7.07
C ALA A 130 -7.35 -26.09 -6.97
N ALA A 131 -7.61 -24.78 -6.90
CA ALA A 131 -8.96 -24.23 -6.89
C ALA A 131 -9.73 -24.60 -8.18
N LYS A 132 -9.10 -24.54 -9.35
CA LYS A 132 -9.73 -24.94 -10.63
C LYS A 132 -10.03 -26.43 -10.67
N ILE A 133 -9.12 -27.30 -10.21
CA ILE A 133 -9.35 -28.75 -10.14
C ILE A 133 -10.55 -29.08 -9.22
N THR A 134 -10.65 -28.41 -8.09
CA THR A 134 -11.72 -28.62 -7.09
C THR A 134 -13.00 -27.81 -7.39
N ARG A 135 -13.06 -27.07 -8.50
CA ARG A 135 -14.14 -26.15 -8.83
C ARG A 135 -14.47 -25.15 -7.70
N THR A 136 -13.44 -24.75 -6.99
CA THR A 136 -13.53 -23.71 -5.94
C THR A 136 -13.35 -22.34 -6.60
N MET A 137 -14.20 -21.38 -6.24
CA MET A 137 -14.05 -20.00 -6.71
C MET A 137 -12.67 -19.44 -6.34
N ALA A 138 -12.00 -18.81 -7.28
CA ALA A 138 -10.70 -18.16 -7.10
C ALA A 138 -10.79 -16.68 -7.42
N MET A 139 -10.34 -15.82 -6.48
CA MET A 139 -10.32 -14.37 -6.61
C MET A 139 -8.89 -13.86 -6.56
N ALA A 140 -8.56 -12.89 -7.43
CA ALA A 140 -7.26 -12.21 -7.43
C ALA A 140 -7.35 -10.86 -6.74
N ILE A 141 -6.37 -10.56 -5.88
CA ILE A 141 -6.08 -9.20 -5.42
C ILE A 141 -4.86 -8.71 -6.20
N VAL A 142 -5.02 -7.58 -6.89
CA VAL A 142 -4.01 -7.00 -7.78
C VAL A 142 -3.62 -5.63 -7.24
N THR A 143 -2.53 -5.59 -6.48
CA THR A 143 -2.01 -4.37 -5.86
C THR A 143 -0.99 -3.63 -6.71
N ASP A 144 -0.37 -4.33 -7.66
CA ASP A 144 0.59 -3.76 -8.61
C ASP A 144 0.40 -4.38 -9.99
N MET A 145 0.58 -3.57 -11.02
CA MET A 145 0.49 -4.05 -12.41
C MET A 145 1.76 -4.77 -12.84
N PRO A 146 1.67 -6.04 -13.28
CA PRO A 146 2.79 -6.75 -13.87
C PRO A 146 3.40 -6.00 -15.05
N GLY A 147 4.71 -5.81 -15.03
CA GLY A 147 5.44 -5.13 -16.11
C GLY A 147 5.39 -3.60 -16.07
N TYR A 148 4.77 -3.00 -15.09
CA TYR A 148 4.74 -1.55 -14.82
C TYR A 148 5.50 -1.20 -13.53
N SER A 149 6.70 -1.74 -13.37
CA SER A 149 7.55 -1.41 -12.22
C SER A 149 8.26 -0.06 -12.41
N VAL A 150 8.69 0.53 -11.30
CA VAL A 150 9.48 1.78 -11.28
C VAL A 150 10.75 1.69 -12.15
N SER A 151 11.30 0.48 -12.34
CA SER A 151 12.46 0.23 -13.18
C SER A 151 12.17 0.17 -14.68
N GLY A 152 10.89 0.14 -15.08
CA GLY A 152 10.46 0.01 -16.49
C GLY A 152 10.81 -1.33 -17.16
N LYS A 153 11.45 -2.26 -16.45
CA LYS A 153 11.86 -3.56 -17.01
C LYS A 153 10.84 -4.65 -16.65
N LYS A 154 10.32 -5.34 -17.68
CA LYS A 154 9.48 -6.52 -17.50
C LYS A 154 10.32 -7.69 -17.01
N SER A 155 9.97 -8.24 -15.86
CA SER A 155 10.62 -9.42 -15.28
C SER A 155 10.06 -10.72 -15.87
N ALA A 156 10.77 -11.85 -15.66
CA ALA A 156 10.23 -13.16 -16.02
C ALA A 156 8.97 -13.50 -15.19
N SER A 157 8.91 -13.07 -13.94
CA SER A 157 7.73 -13.24 -13.08
C SER A 157 6.52 -12.49 -13.62
N ASP A 158 6.68 -11.29 -14.20
CA ASP A 158 5.56 -10.55 -14.80
C ASP A 158 4.94 -11.30 -15.98
N ARG A 159 5.78 -11.94 -16.81
CA ARG A 159 5.30 -12.75 -17.94
C ARG A 159 4.51 -13.97 -17.46
N VAL A 160 5.01 -14.66 -16.45
CA VAL A 160 4.31 -15.80 -15.83
C VAL A 160 2.98 -15.33 -15.23
N MET A 161 2.99 -14.24 -14.47
CA MET A 161 1.79 -13.66 -13.85
C MET A 161 0.72 -13.30 -14.89
N MET A 162 1.11 -12.63 -15.98
CA MET A 162 0.19 -12.29 -17.07
C MET A 162 -0.37 -13.53 -17.80
N SER A 163 0.30 -14.67 -17.76
CA SER A 163 -0.19 -15.91 -18.39
C SER A 163 -1.36 -16.55 -17.65
N TYR A 164 -1.46 -16.35 -16.32
CA TYR A 164 -2.52 -16.98 -15.53
C TYR A 164 -3.53 -15.99 -14.91
N ILE A 165 -3.26 -14.68 -14.95
CA ILE A 165 -4.13 -13.69 -14.31
C ILE A 165 -5.58 -13.74 -14.82
N ASN A 166 -5.81 -14.10 -16.06
CA ASN A 166 -7.14 -14.20 -16.66
C ASN A 166 -7.93 -15.47 -16.26
N TYR A 167 -7.37 -16.36 -15.45
CA TYR A 167 -8.06 -17.58 -15.02
C TYR A 167 -8.81 -17.41 -13.68
N PHE A 168 -8.71 -16.26 -13.03
CA PHE A 168 -9.51 -15.97 -11.84
C PHE A 168 -10.97 -15.70 -12.19
N ASP A 169 -11.85 -15.95 -11.24
CA ASP A 169 -13.29 -15.80 -11.41
C ASP A 169 -13.78 -14.40 -11.02
N LYS A 170 -13.02 -13.71 -10.12
CA LYS A 170 -13.32 -12.37 -9.63
C LYS A 170 -12.03 -11.61 -9.31
N TYR A 171 -12.12 -10.27 -9.29
CA TYR A 171 -10.94 -9.41 -9.08
C TYR A 171 -11.18 -8.31 -8.05
N VAL A 172 -10.15 -8.02 -7.27
CA VAL A 172 -10.00 -6.81 -6.47
C VAL A 172 -8.82 -6.03 -7.05
N LEU A 173 -9.09 -4.84 -7.58
CA LEU A 173 -8.13 -4.02 -8.32
C LEU A 173 -7.85 -2.73 -7.57
N LEU A 174 -6.64 -2.16 -7.68
CA LEU A 174 -6.35 -0.85 -7.09
C LEU A 174 -6.99 0.30 -7.86
N THR A 175 -7.09 0.19 -9.18
CA THR A 175 -7.63 1.26 -10.02
C THR A 175 -8.52 0.69 -11.12
N GLU A 176 -9.44 1.50 -11.61
CA GLU A 176 -10.35 1.13 -12.72
C GLU A 176 -9.57 0.77 -13.98
N GLN A 177 -8.48 1.49 -14.25
CA GLN A 177 -7.66 1.28 -15.45
C GLN A 177 -6.96 -0.09 -15.47
N MET A 178 -6.77 -0.74 -14.32
CA MET A 178 -6.27 -2.12 -14.29
C MET A 178 -7.24 -3.11 -14.91
N ASN A 179 -8.55 -2.87 -14.78
CA ASN A 179 -9.57 -3.77 -15.29
C ASN A 179 -9.44 -3.98 -16.81
N GLU A 180 -9.20 -2.91 -17.57
CA GLU A 180 -9.05 -2.97 -19.01
C GLU A 180 -7.87 -3.85 -19.46
N LEU A 181 -6.79 -3.86 -18.66
CA LEU A 181 -5.57 -4.59 -19.00
C LEU A 181 -5.61 -6.07 -18.63
N ILE A 182 -6.18 -6.40 -17.48
CA ILE A 182 -6.06 -7.74 -16.90
C ILE A 182 -7.34 -8.55 -16.91
N ASN A 183 -8.51 -7.94 -16.92
CA ASN A 183 -9.79 -8.64 -16.85
C ASN A 183 -10.38 -8.87 -18.26
N LYS A 184 -9.68 -9.59 -19.12
CA LYS A 184 -10.10 -9.83 -20.52
C LYS A 184 -11.38 -10.66 -20.64
N ARG A 185 -11.79 -11.36 -19.59
CA ARG A 185 -13.00 -12.17 -19.54
C ARG A 185 -14.22 -11.42 -18.99
N HIS A 186 -14.05 -10.13 -18.63
CA HIS A 186 -15.09 -9.30 -18.03
C HIS A 186 -15.75 -9.93 -16.80
N CYS A 187 -14.94 -10.60 -15.97
CA CYS A 187 -15.38 -11.17 -14.71
C CYS A 187 -15.76 -10.07 -13.70
N PRO A 188 -16.63 -10.36 -12.71
CA PRO A 188 -16.97 -9.39 -11.66
C PRO A 188 -15.74 -8.89 -10.91
N TYR A 189 -15.69 -7.59 -10.60
CA TYR A 189 -14.60 -6.98 -9.87
C TYR A 189 -15.06 -5.81 -9.01
N ILE A 190 -14.20 -5.42 -8.08
CA ILE A 190 -14.31 -4.15 -7.35
C ILE A 190 -12.98 -3.40 -7.40
N VAL A 191 -13.07 -2.08 -7.35
CA VAL A 191 -11.89 -1.22 -7.10
C VAL A 191 -11.77 -1.00 -5.61
N MET A 192 -10.58 -1.33 -5.08
CA MET A 192 -10.17 -1.13 -3.70
C MET A 192 -8.77 -0.51 -3.70
N GLU A 193 -8.72 0.79 -3.77
CA GLU A 193 -7.51 1.60 -3.92
C GLU A 193 -6.55 1.52 -2.74
N GLY A 194 -7.04 1.08 -1.59
CA GLY A 194 -6.28 0.89 -0.36
C GLY A 194 -7.19 0.64 0.83
N LEU A 195 -6.59 0.51 2.01
CA LEU A 195 -7.32 0.38 3.26
C LEU A 195 -6.51 0.92 4.45
N VAL A 196 -7.22 1.35 5.47
CA VAL A 196 -6.66 1.78 6.76
C VAL A 196 -7.12 0.87 7.88
N ASP A 197 -6.38 0.83 8.98
CA ASP A 197 -6.79 0.08 10.17
C ASP A 197 -7.95 0.80 10.87
N VAL A 198 -9.07 0.12 11.09
CA VAL A 198 -10.22 0.67 11.82
C VAL A 198 -9.88 1.06 13.26
N ASN A 199 -8.89 0.38 13.85
CA ASN A 199 -8.40 0.64 15.21
C ASN A 199 -7.30 1.71 15.27
N MET A 200 -6.99 2.37 14.15
CA MET A 200 -5.93 3.37 14.12
C MET A 200 -6.24 4.49 15.11
N SER A 201 -5.31 4.72 16.03
CA SER A 201 -5.46 5.65 17.14
C SER A 201 -5.88 7.05 16.64
N ARG A 202 -6.90 7.63 17.27
CA ARG A 202 -7.30 9.02 17.11
C ARG A 202 -6.35 9.93 17.89
N THR A 203 -5.08 9.97 17.48
CA THR A 203 -4.13 10.87 18.09
C THR A 203 -4.53 12.32 17.83
N ASN A 204 -4.50 13.13 18.87
CA ASN A 204 -4.75 14.57 18.76
C ASN A 204 -3.61 15.22 17.99
N HIS A 205 -3.96 16.18 17.12
CA HIS A 205 -2.97 17.02 16.44
C HIS A 205 -2.15 17.79 17.47
N LEU A 206 -0.84 17.66 17.38
CA LEU A 206 0.09 18.53 18.11
C LEU A 206 0.03 19.90 17.44
N LYS A 207 -0.39 20.94 18.17
CA LYS A 207 -0.32 22.33 17.67
C LYS A 207 1.14 22.76 17.68
N ASN A 208 1.71 22.98 16.51
CA ASN A 208 3.02 23.62 16.37
C ASN A 208 2.82 25.13 16.17
N GLU A 209 3.72 25.93 16.70
CA GLU A 209 3.75 27.38 16.47
C GLU A 209 4.07 27.71 15.00
N LYS A 210 4.87 26.83 14.37
CA LYS A 210 5.23 26.92 12.95
C LYS A 210 4.29 26.10 12.08
N LYS A 211 4.01 26.59 10.89
CA LYS A 211 3.31 25.85 9.83
C LYS A 211 4.28 24.93 9.12
N ILE A 212 4.30 23.65 9.50
CA ILE A 212 5.22 22.67 8.94
C ILE A 212 4.58 21.96 7.75
N ILE A 213 5.17 22.09 6.57
CA ILE A 213 4.83 21.33 5.38
C ILE A 213 5.73 20.09 5.32
N ILE A 214 5.17 18.91 5.14
CA ILE A 214 5.95 17.67 5.08
C ILE A 214 5.79 16.96 3.75
N TYR A 215 6.92 16.53 3.20
CA TYR A 215 7.01 15.44 2.24
C TYR A 215 7.84 14.31 2.84
N ALA A 216 7.28 13.10 2.88
CA ALA A 216 7.99 11.90 3.36
C ALA A 216 7.93 10.80 2.32
N GLY A 217 9.06 10.43 1.69
CA GLY A 217 9.07 9.41 0.66
C GLY A 217 10.36 9.31 -0.14
N GLY A 218 10.25 8.71 -1.32
CA GLY A 218 11.35 8.68 -2.28
C GLY A 218 11.61 10.09 -2.83
N LEU A 219 12.80 10.62 -2.60
CA LEU A 219 13.20 11.95 -3.04
C LEU A 219 13.72 11.88 -4.47
N TYR A 220 12.80 11.61 -5.42
CA TYR A 220 13.11 11.49 -6.85
C TYR A 220 12.50 12.63 -7.63
N GLU A 221 13.25 13.15 -8.65
CA GLU A 221 12.76 14.23 -9.52
C GLU A 221 11.45 13.83 -10.21
N LYS A 222 11.37 12.62 -10.74
CA LYS A 222 10.16 12.06 -11.37
C LYS A 222 8.91 12.01 -10.47
N TYR A 223 9.07 12.18 -9.16
CA TYR A 223 7.95 12.27 -8.22
C TYR A 223 7.53 13.73 -7.94
N GLY A 224 8.01 14.69 -8.73
CA GLY A 224 7.66 16.10 -8.58
C GLY A 224 8.35 16.81 -7.42
N VAL A 225 9.31 16.15 -6.74
CA VAL A 225 9.97 16.70 -5.54
C VAL A 225 10.72 17.99 -5.87
N LYS A 226 11.43 18.04 -7.00
CA LYS A 226 12.12 19.26 -7.45
C LYS A 226 11.14 20.41 -7.66
N MET A 227 10.08 20.18 -8.43
CA MET A 227 9.06 21.18 -8.75
C MET A 227 8.41 21.74 -7.47
N MET A 228 8.09 20.87 -6.52
CA MET A 228 7.53 21.26 -5.22
C MET A 228 8.46 22.20 -4.44
N ILE A 229 9.77 21.87 -4.39
CA ILE A 229 10.78 22.66 -3.67
C ILE A 229 10.98 24.01 -4.36
N ASP A 230 11.12 24.03 -5.69
CA ASP A 230 11.33 25.26 -6.47
C ASP A 230 10.14 26.21 -6.30
N ALA A 231 8.92 25.69 -6.36
CA ALA A 231 7.70 26.47 -6.14
C ALA A 231 7.61 27.01 -4.71
N TYR A 232 7.99 26.20 -3.71
CA TYR A 232 8.03 26.63 -2.31
C TYR A 232 9.05 27.76 -2.08
N ILE A 233 10.25 27.67 -2.67
CA ILE A 233 11.29 28.73 -2.57
C ILE A 233 10.77 30.03 -3.19
N LYS A 234 10.12 29.95 -4.35
CA LYS A 234 9.62 31.11 -5.09
C LYS A 234 8.35 31.71 -4.50
N CYS A 235 7.59 30.91 -3.75
CA CYS A 235 6.33 31.36 -3.17
C CYS A 235 6.54 32.45 -2.13
N ASP A 236 5.75 33.51 -2.23
CA ASP A 236 5.60 34.49 -1.14
C ASP A 236 4.84 33.81 0.03
N LYS A 237 5.59 33.39 1.02
CA LYS A 237 5.12 32.58 2.15
C LYS A 237 5.25 33.32 3.49
N PRO A 238 4.36 33.05 4.46
CA PRO A 238 4.49 33.55 5.81
C PRO A 238 5.83 33.16 6.45
N GLN A 239 6.40 34.04 7.29
CA GLN A 239 7.70 33.79 7.94
C GLN A 239 7.75 32.55 8.85
N ASN A 240 6.59 32.12 9.36
CA ASN A 240 6.47 30.95 10.24
C ASN A 240 6.23 29.62 9.50
N VAL A 241 6.47 29.55 8.18
CA VAL A 241 6.32 28.33 7.37
C VAL A 241 7.67 27.66 7.19
N GLU A 242 7.72 26.33 7.40
CA GLU A 242 8.88 25.49 7.13
C GLU A 242 8.50 24.29 6.27
N MET A 243 9.43 23.86 5.39
CA MET A 243 9.27 22.62 4.60
C MET A 243 10.25 21.55 5.11
N HIS A 244 9.73 20.45 5.60
CA HIS A 244 10.47 19.32 6.13
C HIS A 244 10.44 18.16 5.15
N LEU A 245 11.62 17.66 4.77
CA LEU A 245 11.81 16.61 3.77
C LEU A 245 12.42 15.35 4.41
N TYR A 246 11.69 14.23 4.28
CA TYR A 246 12.09 12.93 4.81
C TYR A 246 12.25 11.92 3.67
N GLY A 247 13.35 11.16 3.68
CA GLY A 247 13.58 10.10 2.72
C GLY A 247 14.97 10.09 2.10
N ASN A 248 15.09 9.37 0.98
CA ASN A 248 16.31 9.26 0.19
C ASN A 248 15.97 9.19 -1.30
N GLY A 249 16.90 9.56 -2.18
CA GLY A 249 16.71 9.55 -3.62
C GLY A 249 17.77 10.39 -4.36
N ASP A 250 17.58 10.57 -5.67
CA ASP A 250 18.48 11.34 -6.52
C ASP A 250 18.49 12.85 -6.26
N MET A 251 17.46 13.37 -5.55
CA MET A 251 17.34 14.79 -5.21
C MET A 251 18.05 15.19 -3.92
N VAL A 252 18.72 14.27 -3.20
CA VAL A 252 19.33 14.57 -1.89
C VAL A 252 20.37 15.69 -1.96
N ASP A 253 21.24 15.69 -2.98
CA ASP A 253 22.28 16.73 -3.10
C ASP A 253 21.69 18.09 -3.50
N TYR A 254 20.67 18.09 -4.34
CA TYR A 254 19.88 19.29 -4.65
C TYR A 254 19.23 19.88 -3.39
N ILE A 255 18.56 19.05 -2.59
CA ILE A 255 17.91 19.45 -1.33
C ILE A 255 18.94 20.07 -0.38
N LYS A 256 20.10 19.43 -0.18
CA LYS A 256 21.19 19.97 0.64
C LYS A 256 21.69 21.34 0.15
N THR A 257 21.64 21.60 -1.15
CA THR A 257 21.96 22.92 -1.69
C THR A 257 20.87 23.92 -1.33
N CYS A 258 19.59 23.57 -1.49
CA CYS A 258 18.48 24.43 -1.12
C CYS A 258 18.46 24.80 0.36
N THR A 259 18.82 23.87 1.27
CA THR A 259 18.88 24.15 2.72
C THR A 259 19.94 25.19 3.10
N LYS A 260 20.95 25.43 2.25
CA LYS A 260 21.96 26.48 2.47
C LYS A 260 21.46 27.87 2.04
N THR A 261 20.56 27.94 1.07
CA THR A 261 20.01 29.18 0.51
C THR A 261 18.71 29.60 1.17
N ASP A 262 17.86 28.66 1.56
CA ASP A 262 16.60 28.90 2.27
C ASP A 262 16.57 28.08 3.59
N ARG A 263 16.72 28.77 4.72
CA ARG A 263 16.73 28.16 6.05
C ARG A 263 15.39 27.59 6.49
N SER A 264 14.30 27.90 5.77
CA SER A 264 12.98 27.32 6.03
C SER A 264 12.83 25.90 5.44
N ILE A 265 13.81 25.41 4.67
CA ILE A 265 13.86 24.03 4.17
C ILE A 265 14.72 23.19 5.09
N ILE A 266 14.16 22.14 5.65
CA ILE A 266 14.84 21.24 6.60
C ILE A 266 14.86 19.82 6.05
N PHE A 267 16.07 19.28 5.86
CA PHE A 267 16.26 17.91 5.40
C PHE A 267 16.59 16.98 6.56
N HIS A 268 15.75 15.98 6.78
CA HIS A 268 15.90 15.00 7.86
C HIS A 268 16.57 13.69 7.42
N GLY A 269 16.69 13.45 6.11
CA GLY A 269 17.12 12.14 5.61
C GLY A 269 16.10 11.03 5.87
N SER A 270 16.54 9.78 5.82
CA SER A 270 15.72 8.63 6.16
C SER A 270 15.54 8.53 7.68
N ARG A 271 14.31 8.36 8.14
CA ARG A 271 13.95 8.23 9.55
C ARG A 271 13.10 6.97 9.78
N PRO A 272 13.07 6.42 11.00
CA PRO A 272 12.12 5.37 11.37
C PRO A 272 10.67 5.80 11.11
N ASN A 273 9.82 4.82 10.77
CA ASN A 273 8.44 5.13 10.37
C ASN A 273 7.60 5.78 11.47
N ASP A 274 7.82 5.42 12.72
CA ASP A 274 7.15 6.00 13.89
C ASP A 274 7.49 7.49 14.10
N GLU A 275 8.73 7.89 13.81
CA GLU A 275 9.14 9.30 13.81
C GLU A 275 8.44 10.08 12.71
N ILE A 276 8.36 9.50 11.49
CA ILE A 276 7.69 10.11 10.35
C ILE A 276 6.20 10.29 10.64
N VAL A 277 5.50 9.25 11.09
CA VAL A 277 4.08 9.32 11.45
C VAL A 277 3.82 10.37 12.53
N LYS A 278 4.69 10.46 13.54
CA LYS A 278 4.58 11.49 14.58
C LYS A 278 4.75 12.92 14.01
N ALA A 279 5.68 13.11 13.07
CA ALA A 279 5.85 14.39 12.38
C ALA A 279 4.63 14.73 11.53
N GLU A 280 4.09 13.78 10.76
CA GLU A 280 2.90 13.94 9.93
C GLU A 280 1.66 14.37 10.74
N LEU A 281 1.48 13.81 11.95
CA LEU A 281 0.40 14.18 12.87
C LEU A 281 0.50 15.61 13.39
N GLY A 282 1.70 16.17 13.45
CA GLY A 282 1.96 17.55 13.87
C GLY A 282 2.09 18.56 12.72
N ALA A 283 1.97 18.11 11.48
CA ALA A 283 2.16 18.98 10.33
C ALA A 283 0.95 19.90 10.07
N TYR A 284 1.21 21.03 9.42
CA TYR A 284 0.19 21.90 8.86
C TYR A 284 -0.35 21.41 7.53
N LEU A 285 0.54 20.84 6.69
CA LEU A 285 0.21 20.35 5.36
C LEU A 285 1.12 19.16 4.99
N LEU A 286 0.54 18.11 4.43
CA LEU A 286 1.27 17.02 3.82
C LEU A 286 1.19 17.12 2.31
N VAL A 287 2.30 16.91 1.59
CA VAL A 287 2.33 17.10 0.14
C VAL A 287 2.70 15.80 -0.57
N ASN A 288 1.93 15.44 -1.60
CA ASN A 288 2.26 14.37 -2.54
C ASN A 288 2.31 14.96 -3.97
N PRO A 289 3.49 15.41 -4.44
CA PRO A 289 3.64 16.19 -5.66
C PRO A 289 3.77 15.34 -6.94
N ARG A 290 3.33 14.06 -6.91
CA ARG A 290 3.54 13.11 -8.00
C ARG A 290 2.85 13.57 -9.29
N PHE A 291 3.57 13.60 -10.41
CA PHE A 291 3.02 13.97 -11.72
C PHE A 291 2.01 12.94 -12.24
N THR A 292 1.01 13.44 -12.97
CA THR A 292 -0.09 12.62 -13.52
C THR A 292 0.25 11.94 -14.84
N ASP A 293 1.22 12.44 -15.59
CA ASP A 293 1.66 11.94 -16.90
C ASP A 293 2.53 10.69 -16.83
N GLU A 294 3.05 10.33 -15.65
CA GLU A 294 3.80 9.10 -15.43
C GLU A 294 2.92 7.87 -15.70
N PRO A 295 3.30 6.96 -16.62
CA PRO A 295 2.46 5.82 -17.01
C PRO A 295 2.00 4.93 -15.84
N LEU A 296 2.81 4.86 -14.78
CA LEU A 296 2.51 4.07 -13.60
C LEU A 296 1.32 4.63 -12.78
N THR A 297 1.09 5.94 -12.84
CA THR A 297 0.06 6.60 -12.02
C THR A 297 -1.38 6.20 -12.39
N LYS A 298 -1.59 5.70 -13.62
CA LYS A 298 -2.87 5.15 -14.06
C LYS A 298 -3.21 3.83 -13.36
N TYR A 299 -2.18 3.06 -12.99
CA TYR A 299 -2.32 1.71 -12.44
C TYR A 299 -1.92 1.62 -10.97
N SER A 300 -1.75 2.75 -10.30
CA SER A 300 -1.41 2.77 -8.89
C SER A 300 -2.18 3.87 -8.16
N PHE A 301 -2.68 3.54 -6.98
CA PHE A 301 -3.13 4.55 -6.02
C PHE A 301 -1.97 4.82 -5.05
N PRO A 302 -1.58 6.08 -4.82
CA PRO A 302 -0.49 6.35 -3.90
C PRO A 302 -0.93 6.07 -2.46
N SER A 303 -0.39 5.01 -1.88
CA SER A 303 -0.64 4.63 -0.47
C SER A 303 -0.41 5.78 0.51
N LYS A 304 0.51 6.69 0.17
CA LYS A 304 0.77 7.90 0.95
C LYS A 304 -0.44 8.82 1.08
N ASN A 305 -1.27 8.98 0.05
CA ASN A 305 -2.49 9.77 0.18
C ASN A 305 -3.40 9.19 1.26
N MET A 306 -3.53 7.87 1.33
CA MET A 306 -4.32 7.19 2.35
C MET A 306 -3.72 7.38 3.76
N GLU A 307 -2.39 7.20 3.88
CA GLU A 307 -1.66 7.42 5.13
C GLU A 307 -1.76 8.86 5.61
N TYR A 308 -1.63 9.82 4.68
CA TYR A 308 -1.76 11.24 4.98
C TYR A 308 -3.19 11.59 5.41
N MET A 309 -4.19 11.15 4.67
CA MET A 309 -5.60 11.41 5.01
C MET A 309 -5.98 10.84 6.39
N VAL A 310 -5.50 9.63 6.74
CA VAL A 310 -5.84 9.04 8.04
C VAL A 310 -5.16 9.76 9.21
N SER A 311 -4.06 10.49 8.97
CA SER A 311 -3.47 11.35 10.00
C SER A 311 -4.42 12.47 10.43
N GLY A 312 -5.27 12.94 9.52
CA GLY A 312 -6.16 14.10 9.71
C GLY A 312 -5.45 15.42 9.42
N THR A 313 -4.20 15.38 8.99
CA THR A 313 -3.49 16.55 8.46
C THR A 313 -3.94 16.78 7.02
N PRO A 314 -4.19 18.05 6.62
CA PRO A 314 -4.56 18.38 5.24
C PRO A 314 -3.54 17.88 4.22
N VAL A 315 -4.02 17.44 3.06
CA VAL A 315 -3.18 16.88 1.99
C VAL A 315 -3.27 17.75 0.75
N LEU A 316 -2.11 18.12 0.19
CA LEU A 316 -1.98 18.71 -1.14
C LEU A 316 -1.44 17.66 -2.10
N THR A 317 -2.14 17.38 -3.18
CA THR A 317 -1.74 16.36 -4.16
C THR A 317 -2.20 16.75 -5.57
N THR A 318 -1.65 16.10 -6.59
CA THR A 318 -2.15 16.19 -7.96
C THR A 318 -3.40 15.32 -8.14
N ASN A 319 -4.17 15.57 -9.18
CA ASN A 319 -5.35 14.76 -9.52
C ASN A 319 -4.94 13.48 -10.26
N LEU A 320 -4.32 12.56 -9.53
CA LEU A 320 -3.77 11.33 -10.09
C LEU A 320 -4.83 10.47 -10.80
N PRO A 321 -4.56 9.94 -12.01
CA PRO A 321 -5.52 9.14 -12.77
C PRO A 321 -6.06 7.90 -12.05
N GLY A 322 -5.26 7.31 -11.13
CA GLY A 322 -5.67 6.19 -10.29
C GLY A 322 -6.44 6.58 -9.03
N MET A 323 -6.64 7.88 -8.77
CA MET A 323 -7.38 8.36 -7.61
C MET A 323 -8.86 8.52 -7.93
N PRO A 324 -9.79 7.81 -7.24
CA PRO A 324 -11.22 7.99 -7.44
C PRO A 324 -11.66 9.43 -7.17
N LYS A 325 -12.59 9.96 -7.98
CA LYS A 325 -13.08 11.35 -7.88
C LYS A 325 -13.64 11.70 -6.50
N GLU A 326 -14.12 10.73 -5.74
CA GLU A 326 -14.65 10.94 -4.39
C GLU A 326 -13.61 11.48 -3.40
N TYR A 327 -12.30 11.26 -3.66
CA TYR A 327 -11.22 11.79 -2.82
C TYR A 327 -10.97 13.28 -3.02
N CYS A 328 -11.25 13.81 -4.23
CA CYS A 328 -10.92 15.19 -4.61
C CYS A 328 -11.52 16.25 -3.67
N LYS A 329 -12.67 15.97 -3.05
CA LYS A 329 -13.31 16.90 -2.09
C LYS A 329 -12.71 16.89 -0.67
N TYR A 330 -11.75 16.00 -0.43
CA TYR A 330 -11.09 15.82 0.87
C TYR A 330 -9.60 16.18 0.85
N VAL A 331 -9.10 16.66 -0.29
CA VAL A 331 -7.70 17.06 -0.47
C VAL A 331 -7.64 18.39 -1.21
N PHE A 332 -6.55 19.11 -1.05
CA PHE A 332 -6.22 20.21 -1.96
C PHE A 332 -5.61 19.65 -3.24
N LEU A 333 -6.02 20.14 -4.39
CA LEU A 333 -5.51 19.70 -5.68
C LEU A 333 -4.54 20.73 -6.27
N ILE A 334 -3.47 20.23 -6.85
CA ILE A 334 -2.59 20.96 -7.74
C ILE A 334 -3.23 20.83 -9.13
N GLU A 335 -3.90 21.89 -9.58
CA GLU A 335 -4.65 21.89 -10.85
C GLU A 335 -3.71 21.95 -12.07
N ASP A 336 -2.56 22.60 -11.93
CA ASP A 336 -1.55 22.73 -12.96
C ASP A 336 -0.20 22.23 -12.42
N GLU A 337 0.35 21.22 -13.07
CA GLU A 337 1.61 20.56 -12.66
C GLU A 337 2.85 21.34 -13.11
N THR A 338 2.74 22.65 -13.22
CA THR A 338 3.86 23.58 -13.43
C THR A 338 4.31 24.24 -12.13
N MET A 339 5.47 24.89 -12.15
CA MET A 339 5.97 25.64 -11.01
C MET A 339 4.94 26.68 -10.54
N THR A 340 4.29 27.38 -11.48
CA THR A 340 3.27 28.39 -11.19
C THR A 340 2.03 27.78 -10.55
N GLY A 341 1.61 26.59 -10.98
CA GLY A 341 0.49 25.87 -10.40
C GLY A 341 0.77 25.42 -8.96
N PHE A 342 1.94 24.86 -8.68
CA PHE A 342 2.37 24.55 -7.32
C PHE A 342 2.46 25.79 -6.42
N GLU A 343 3.04 26.89 -6.93
CA GLU A 343 3.11 28.16 -6.22
C GLU A 343 1.71 28.69 -5.88
N SER A 344 0.79 28.65 -6.84
CA SER A 344 -0.61 29.08 -6.66
C SER A 344 -1.33 28.24 -5.62
N ALA A 345 -1.12 26.91 -5.61
CA ALA A 345 -1.69 26.00 -4.61
C ALA A 345 -1.18 26.33 -3.20
N PHE A 346 0.12 26.57 -3.02
CA PHE A 346 0.68 26.99 -1.73
C PHE A 346 0.08 28.35 -1.28
N LYS A 347 0.07 29.35 -2.16
CA LYS A 347 -0.51 30.67 -1.86
C LYS A 347 -1.98 30.58 -1.45
N HIS A 348 -2.76 29.78 -2.18
CA HIS A 348 -4.15 29.55 -1.84
C HIS A 348 -4.31 29.03 -0.41
N ILE A 349 -3.56 27.98 -0.04
CA ILE A 349 -3.62 27.36 1.30
C ILE A 349 -3.14 28.34 2.39
N PHE A 350 -2.06 29.11 2.14
CA PHE A 350 -1.54 30.05 3.12
C PHE A 350 -2.50 31.21 3.40
N ASN A 351 -3.31 31.62 2.42
CA ASN A 351 -4.29 32.68 2.53
C ASN A 351 -5.63 32.22 3.14
N MET A 352 -5.83 30.89 3.29
CA MET A 352 -7.02 30.37 3.95
C MET A 352 -6.91 30.49 5.48
N PRO A 353 -8.05 30.69 6.19
CA PRO A 353 -8.09 30.56 7.65
C PRO A 353 -7.59 29.17 8.09
N ASN A 354 -6.72 29.11 9.08
CA ASN A 354 -6.12 27.85 9.56
C ASN A 354 -7.17 26.79 9.94
N GLU A 355 -8.31 27.23 10.47
CA GLU A 355 -9.42 26.35 10.85
C GLU A 355 -10.05 25.67 9.62
N GLN A 356 -10.19 26.37 8.51
CA GLN A 356 -10.72 25.81 7.26
C GLN A 356 -9.74 24.81 6.65
N VAL A 357 -8.44 25.10 6.70
CA VAL A 357 -7.40 24.17 6.24
C VAL A 357 -7.44 22.89 7.08
N ALA A 358 -7.48 23.02 8.41
CA ALA A 358 -7.55 21.87 9.33
C ALA A 358 -8.83 21.04 9.15
N ASP A 359 -9.98 21.69 8.89
CA ASP A 359 -11.27 21.01 8.69
C ASP A 359 -11.25 20.04 7.49
N ILE A 360 -10.55 20.39 6.41
CA ILE A 360 -10.36 19.51 5.25
C ILE A 360 -9.63 18.23 5.68
N GLY A 361 -8.56 18.34 6.48
CA GLY A 361 -7.84 17.18 7.01
C GLY A 361 -8.71 16.30 7.90
N ILE A 362 -9.51 16.91 8.77
CA ILE A 362 -10.47 16.17 9.64
C ILE A 362 -11.51 15.44 8.80
N LYS A 363 -12.07 16.09 7.78
CA LYS A 363 -13.01 15.48 6.83
C LYS A 363 -12.37 14.32 6.06
N ALA A 364 -11.12 14.48 5.62
CA ALA A 364 -10.34 13.44 4.96
C ALA A 364 -10.19 12.21 5.87
N LYS A 365 -9.79 12.41 7.13
CA LYS A 365 -9.66 11.35 8.13
C LYS A 365 -10.98 10.60 8.34
N ASN A 366 -12.06 11.33 8.55
CA ASN A 366 -13.39 10.73 8.77
C ASN A 366 -13.82 9.91 7.55
N PHE A 367 -13.60 10.43 6.34
CA PHE A 367 -13.92 9.72 5.10
C PHE A 367 -13.18 8.37 5.01
N VAL A 368 -11.85 8.34 5.20
CA VAL A 368 -11.09 7.09 5.07
C VAL A 368 -11.37 6.12 6.21
N LEU A 369 -11.57 6.61 7.45
CA LEU A 369 -11.91 5.75 8.59
C LEU A 369 -13.31 5.17 8.49
N GLN A 370 -14.26 5.84 7.87
CA GLN A 370 -15.64 5.36 7.73
C GLN A 370 -15.82 4.47 6.50
N ASN A 371 -15.16 4.81 5.37
CA ASN A 371 -15.45 4.19 4.08
C ASN A 371 -14.31 3.31 3.54
N LYS A 372 -13.09 3.47 4.03
CA LYS A 372 -11.88 2.82 3.50
C LYS A 372 -11.10 2.03 4.56
N ASN A 373 -11.75 1.72 5.69
CA ASN A 373 -11.14 0.87 6.71
C ASN A 373 -11.19 -0.61 6.29
N ASN A 374 -10.35 -1.42 6.93
CA ASN A 374 -10.20 -2.84 6.62
C ASN A 374 -11.50 -3.65 6.77
N VAL A 375 -12.39 -3.29 7.70
CA VAL A 375 -13.66 -4.00 7.91
C VAL A 375 -14.62 -3.71 6.76
N VAL A 376 -14.78 -2.44 6.36
CA VAL A 376 -15.64 -2.03 5.25
C VAL A 376 -15.12 -2.59 3.92
N GLN A 377 -13.82 -2.50 3.67
CA GLN A 377 -13.23 -3.01 2.43
C GLN A 377 -13.34 -4.54 2.33
N ALA A 378 -13.10 -5.27 3.42
CA ALA A 378 -13.31 -6.71 3.46
C ALA A 378 -14.78 -7.10 3.26
N LYS A 379 -15.73 -6.33 3.79
CA LYS A 379 -17.17 -6.54 3.55
C LYS A 379 -17.50 -6.45 2.05
N ARG A 380 -16.98 -5.45 1.34
CA ARG A 380 -17.16 -5.33 -0.12
C ARG A 380 -16.62 -6.54 -0.88
N ILE A 381 -15.47 -7.10 -0.44
CA ILE A 381 -14.91 -8.32 -1.02
C ILE A 381 -15.83 -9.51 -0.76
N VAL A 382 -16.36 -9.65 0.46
CA VAL A 382 -17.31 -10.71 0.83
C VAL A 382 -18.60 -10.63 0.01
N GLU A 383 -19.13 -9.44 -0.18
CA GLU A 383 -20.29 -9.17 -1.04
C GLU A 383 -19.99 -9.56 -2.50
N LEU A 384 -18.82 -9.20 -3.01
CA LEU A 384 -18.40 -9.62 -4.34
C LEU A 384 -18.29 -11.15 -4.46
N ILE A 385 -17.85 -11.87 -3.42
CA ILE A 385 -17.78 -13.34 -3.44
C ILE A 385 -19.17 -13.96 -3.52
N ASN A 386 -20.15 -13.39 -2.82
CA ASN A 386 -21.50 -13.95 -2.70
C ASN A 386 -22.42 -13.64 -3.92
N ASN A 387 -22.12 -12.61 -4.68
CA ASN A 387 -22.83 -12.24 -5.93
C ASN A 387 -22.26 -12.99 -7.13
#